data_505dbe13d79eaccff0ad2b80d7de408f
#
_entry.id   505dbe13d79eaccff0ad2b80d7de408f
#
_cell.length_a   1.000
_cell.length_b   1.000
_cell.length_c   1.000
_cell.angle_alpha   90.00
_cell.angle_beta   90.00
_cell.angle_gamma   90.00
#
_symmetry.space_group_name_H-M   'P 1'
#
loop_
_entity.id
_entity.type
_entity.pdbx_description
1 polymer ?
#
loop_
_entity_poly.entity_id
_entity_poly.type
_entity_poly.pdbx_seq_one_letter_code
_entity_poly.pdbx_strand_id
1 'polypeptide(L)'
;ELKTGEAKRQSVHLITKLGEVSVRRAPQAETVARYVKKYLDKKVPVILCGDFNDSPLSYTHRTIAKELNDCFVESGNGPGISYHKSGMYFRIDHIFCSDDFESYGAKVDNSVTTSDHYPIYCWLKYRPKP
;
A
#
# COMPACT_ATOMS: atom_id res chain seq x y z
N GLU A 1 -22.22 15.79 26.08
CA GLU A 1 -21.50 14.64 26.69
C GLU A 1 -21.85 13.30 26.02
N LEU A 2 -23.12 13.06 25.67
CA LEU A 2 -23.55 11.81 25.00
C LEU A 2 -22.88 11.61 23.62
N LYS A 3 -22.72 12.64 22.82
CA LYS A 3 -22.08 12.57 21.48
C LYS A 3 -20.59 12.20 21.53
N THR A 4 -19.88 12.62 22.54
CA THR A 4 -18.45 12.35 22.71
C THR A 4 -18.19 10.89 23.09
N GLY A 5 -19.04 10.32 23.93
CA GLY A 5 -18.96 8.90 24.34
C GLY A 5 -19.25 7.94 23.18
N GLU A 6 -20.22 8.28 22.33
CA GLU A 6 -20.60 7.47 21.18
C GLU A 6 -19.52 7.50 20.08
N ALA A 7 -18.96 8.66 19.78
CA ALA A 7 -17.83 8.81 18.86
C ALA A 7 -16.60 8.03 19.33
N LYS A 8 -16.30 8.03 20.64
CA LYS A 8 -15.20 7.27 21.23
C LYS A 8 -15.43 5.76 21.12
N ARG A 9 -16.65 5.27 21.34
CA ARG A 9 -17.01 3.85 21.16
C ARG A 9 -16.88 3.41 19.70
N GLN A 10 -17.34 4.22 18.76
CA GLN A 10 -17.22 3.95 17.33
C GLN A 10 -15.77 3.91 16.89
N SER A 11 -14.91 4.81 17.38
CA SER A 11 -13.48 4.82 17.08
C SER A 11 -12.77 3.58 17.62
N VAL A 12 -13.05 3.16 18.85
CA VAL A 12 -12.48 1.93 19.43
C VAL A 12 -12.92 0.70 18.65
N HIS A 13 -14.21 0.61 18.28
CA HIS A 13 -14.73 -0.50 17.48
C HIS A 13 -14.06 -0.57 16.10
N LEU A 14 -13.88 0.56 15.43
CA LEU A 14 -13.18 0.65 14.15
C LEU A 14 -11.72 0.18 14.26
N ILE A 15 -10.99 0.64 15.27
CA ILE A 15 -9.60 0.25 15.51
C ILE A 15 -9.49 -1.26 15.76
N THR A 16 -10.36 -1.83 16.57
CA THR A 16 -10.40 -3.27 16.84
C THR A 16 -10.67 -4.06 15.56
N LYS A 17 -11.65 -3.63 14.77
CA LYS A 17 -12.01 -4.27 13.50
C LYS A 17 -10.89 -4.20 12.47
N LEU A 18 -10.20 -3.07 12.35
CA LEU A 18 -9.02 -2.91 11.50
C LEU A 18 -7.87 -3.83 11.94
N GLY A 19 -7.65 -3.98 13.25
CA GLY A 19 -6.67 -4.91 13.80
C GLY A 19 -6.97 -6.36 13.45
N GLU A 20 -8.22 -6.82 13.60
CA GLU A 20 -8.65 -8.18 13.24
C GLU A 20 -8.47 -8.46 11.74
N VAL A 21 -8.80 -7.51 10.89
CA VAL A 21 -8.65 -7.63 9.43
C VAL A 21 -7.17 -7.69 9.04
N SER A 22 -6.31 -6.90 9.69
CA SER A 22 -4.87 -6.93 9.47
C SER A 22 -4.25 -8.30 9.82
N VAL A 23 -4.65 -8.90 10.94
CA VAL A 23 -4.21 -10.25 11.33
C VAL A 23 -4.60 -11.31 10.30
N ARG A 24 -5.80 -11.22 9.72
CA ARG A 24 -6.25 -12.14 8.67
C ARG A 24 -5.45 -12.01 7.36
N ARG A 25 -4.90 -10.83 7.07
CA ARG A 25 -4.11 -10.58 5.86
C ARG A 25 -2.65 -10.98 5.98
N ALA A 26 -2.13 -11.13 7.19
CA ALA A 26 -0.73 -11.48 7.41
C ALA A 26 -0.28 -12.74 6.63
N PRO A 27 -1.01 -13.88 6.63
CA PRO A 27 -0.63 -15.05 5.86
C PRO A 27 -0.60 -14.81 4.34
N GLN A 28 -1.51 -13.97 3.83
CA GLN A 28 -1.54 -13.58 2.41
C GLN A 28 -0.31 -12.75 2.05
N ALA A 29 0.05 -11.78 2.89
CA ALA A 29 1.23 -10.95 2.71
C ALA A 29 2.51 -11.79 2.69
N GLU A 30 2.64 -12.75 3.60
CA GLU A 30 3.78 -13.67 3.65
C GLU A 30 3.84 -14.58 2.40
N THR A 31 2.70 -15.02 1.90
CA THR A 31 2.64 -15.81 0.65
C THR A 31 3.11 -14.99 -0.54
N VAL A 32 2.65 -13.76 -0.68
CA VAL A 32 3.08 -12.84 -1.75
C VAL A 32 4.58 -12.55 -1.62
N ALA A 33 5.08 -12.25 -0.42
CA ALA A 33 6.50 -11.99 -0.19
C ALA A 33 7.38 -13.19 -0.57
N ARG A 34 6.95 -14.43 -0.27
CA ARG A 34 7.67 -15.65 -0.70
C ARG A 34 7.69 -15.79 -2.22
N TYR A 35 6.58 -15.49 -2.89
CA TYR A 35 6.51 -15.50 -4.35
C TYR A 35 7.48 -14.48 -4.97
N VAL A 36 7.45 -13.26 -4.47
CA VAL A 36 8.36 -12.19 -4.88
C VAL A 36 9.81 -12.64 -4.70
N LYS A 37 10.16 -13.13 -3.51
CA LYS A 37 11.52 -13.60 -3.20
C LYS A 37 11.99 -14.70 -4.16
N LYS A 38 11.11 -15.64 -4.51
CA LYS A 38 11.42 -16.70 -5.47
C LYS A 38 11.85 -16.15 -6.84
N TYR A 39 11.23 -15.08 -7.32
CA TYR A 39 11.61 -14.45 -8.57
C TYR A 39 12.88 -13.61 -8.43
N LEU A 40 13.02 -12.87 -7.33
CA LEU A 40 14.25 -12.10 -7.04
C LEU A 40 15.48 -12.99 -6.94
N ASP A 41 15.37 -14.17 -6.30
CA ASP A 41 16.46 -15.15 -6.21
C ASP A 41 16.89 -15.67 -7.59
N LYS A 42 15.97 -15.67 -8.56
CA LYS A 42 16.24 -15.99 -9.96
C LYS A 42 16.70 -14.81 -10.82
N LYS A 43 16.94 -13.65 -10.21
CA LYS A 43 17.31 -12.41 -10.91
C LYS A 43 16.24 -11.91 -11.89
N VAL A 44 14.98 -12.22 -11.63
CA VAL A 44 13.85 -11.73 -12.43
C VAL A 44 13.36 -10.40 -11.85
N PRO A 45 13.32 -9.32 -12.63
CA PRO A 45 12.76 -8.05 -12.21
C PRO A 45 11.28 -8.17 -11.84
N VAL A 46 10.86 -7.55 -10.74
CA VAL A 46 9.50 -7.67 -10.21
C VAL A 46 8.85 -6.30 -10.05
N ILE A 47 7.61 -6.19 -10.51
CA ILE A 47 6.70 -5.09 -10.21
C ILE A 47 5.46 -5.69 -9.56
N LEU A 48 5.07 -5.20 -8.40
CA LEU A 48 3.89 -5.63 -7.67
C LEU A 48 3.01 -4.41 -7.39
N CYS A 49 1.77 -4.44 -7.85
CA CYS A 49 0.82 -3.36 -7.62
C CYS A 49 -0.58 -3.87 -7.33
N GLY A 50 -1.35 -3.09 -6.61
CA GLY A 50 -2.75 -3.40 -6.30
C GLY A 50 -3.27 -2.69 -5.06
N ASP A 51 -4.52 -3.00 -4.75
CA ASP A 51 -5.18 -2.65 -3.50
C ASP A 51 -4.80 -3.69 -2.43
N PHE A 52 -4.05 -3.24 -1.43
CA PHE A 52 -3.64 -4.08 -0.31
C PHE A 52 -4.61 -4.01 0.86
N ASN A 53 -5.60 -3.12 0.79
CA ASN A 53 -6.52 -2.80 1.89
C ASN A 53 -5.81 -2.48 3.21
N ASP A 54 -4.55 -2.12 3.15
CA ASP A 54 -3.68 -1.89 4.29
C ASP A 54 -2.78 -0.67 4.08
N SER A 55 -2.57 0.10 5.16
CA SER A 55 -1.75 1.30 5.16
C SER A 55 -0.24 0.99 5.11
N PRO A 56 0.60 1.99 4.79
CA PRO A 56 2.06 1.82 4.81
C PRO A 56 2.64 1.43 6.19
N LEU A 57 1.87 1.62 7.25
CA LEU A 57 2.27 1.26 8.62
C LEU A 57 1.90 -0.17 9.01
N SER A 58 1.18 -0.88 8.13
CA SER A 58 0.69 -2.22 8.40
C SER A 58 1.77 -3.29 8.33
N TYR A 59 1.46 -4.45 8.89
CA TYR A 59 2.29 -5.65 8.76
C TYR A 59 2.42 -6.08 7.29
N THR A 60 1.32 -6.05 6.54
CA THR A 60 1.27 -6.41 5.12
C THR A 60 2.26 -5.58 4.31
N HIS A 61 2.18 -4.25 4.42
CA HIS A 61 3.07 -3.35 3.70
C HIS A 61 4.54 -3.58 4.09
N ARG A 62 4.84 -3.65 5.39
CA ARG A 62 6.21 -3.87 5.87
C ARG A 62 6.80 -5.21 5.42
N THR A 63 5.98 -6.25 5.34
CA THR A 63 6.40 -7.57 4.86
C THR A 63 6.83 -7.52 3.40
N ILE A 64 6.06 -6.86 2.54
CA ILE A 64 6.39 -6.65 1.12
C ILE A 64 7.59 -5.70 0.96
N ALA A 65 7.65 -4.64 1.75
CA ALA A 65 8.72 -3.64 1.70
C ALA A 65 10.11 -4.15 2.14
N LYS A 66 10.20 -5.34 2.74
CA LYS A 66 11.47 -6.02 2.98
C LYS A 66 12.11 -6.54 1.69
N GLU A 67 11.31 -6.87 0.70
CA GLU A 67 11.74 -7.48 -0.55
C GLU A 67 11.74 -6.50 -1.73
N LEU A 68 10.85 -5.50 -1.71
CA LEU A 68 10.64 -4.54 -2.79
C LEU A 68 10.60 -3.10 -2.29
N ASN A 69 10.88 -2.16 -3.16
CA ASN A 69 10.84 -0.73 -2.88
C ASN A 69 9.43 -0.17 -3.15
N ASP A 70 8.89 0.62 -2.21
CA ASP A 70 7.63 1.33 -2.39
C ASP A 70 7.87 2.58 -3.28
N CYS A 71 7.31 2.57 -4.49
CA CYS A 71 7.52 3.63 -5.48
C CYS A 71 7.00 4.99 -5.01
N PHE A 72 5.93 5.02 -4.19
CA PHE A 72 5.43 6.28 -3.65
C PHE A 72 6.34 6.86 -2.57
N VAL A 73 6.96 6.02 -1.74
CA VAL A 73 7.96 6.45 -0.75
C VAL A 73 9.18 7.03 -1.45
N GLU A 74 9.61 6.43 -2.57
CA GLU A 74 10.81 6.86 -3.28
C GLU A 74 10.61 8.12 -4.11
N SER A 75 9.46 8.29 -4.76
CA SER A 75 9.26 9.34 -5.76
C SER A 75 7.96 10.12 -5.66
N GLY A 76 7.11 9.82 -4.67
CA GLY A 76 5.85 10.53 -4.43
C GLY A 76 5.98 11.73 -3.51
N ASN A 77 4.94 12.55 -3.46
CA ASN A 77 4.83 13.69 -2.58
C ASN A 77 3.51 13.66 -1.80
N GLY A 78 3.56 14.09 -0.55
CA GLY A 78 2.39 14.16 0.32
C GLY A 78 1.95 12.80 0.87
N PRO A 79 0.73 12.69 1.40
CA PRO A 79 0.25 11.49 2.08
C PRO A 79 -0.13 10.33 1.16
N GLY A 80 -0.33 10.59 -0.14
CA GLY A 80 -0.67 9.55 -1.13
C GLY A 80 -2.01 8.87 -0.88
N ILE A 81 -3.01 9.60 -0.41
CA ILE A 81 -4.34 9.08 -0.12
C ILE A 81 -4.97 8.52 -1.39
N SER A 82 -5.17 7.23 -1.44
CA SER A 82 -5.79 6.54 -2.58
C SER A 82 -7.24 6.12 -2.33
N TYR A 83 -7.68 6.03 -1.08
CA TYR A 83 -9.06 5.72 -0.68
C TYR A 83 -9.70 6.88 0.07
N HIS A 84 -10.96 7.23 -0.28
CA HIS A 84 -11.62 8.44 0.22
C HIS A 84 -13.14 8.29 0.43
N LYS A 85 -13.59 7.24 1.06
CA LYS A 85 -15.02 7.00 1.29
C LYS A 85 -15.43 7.32 2.72
N SER A 86 -16.61 7.97 2.86
CA SER A 86 -17.26 8.18 4.17
C SER A 86 -16.37 8.87 5.22
N GLY A 87 -15.57 9.87 4.80
CA GLY A 87 -14.66 10.60 5.70
C GLY A 87 -13.41 9.81 6.11
N MET A 88 -13.20 8.63 5.56
CA MET A 88 -11.98 7.85 5.74
C MET A 88 -11.01 8.11 4.59
N TYR A 89 -9.75 8.38 4.94
CA TYR A 89 -8.70 8.76 3.99
C TYR A 89 -7.45 7.91 4.25
N PHE A 90 -7.17 6.96 3.33
CA PHE A 90 -6.07 6.02 3.50
C PHE A 90 -5.26 5.86 2.22
N ARG A 91 -3.97 5.60 2.38
CA ARG A 91 -3.11 5.09 1.31
C ARG A 91 -3.11 3.55 1.42
N ILE A 92 -3.90 2.87 0.60
CA ILE A 92 -4.07 1.41 0.61
C ILE A 92 -3.77 0.76 -0.74
N ASP A 93 -3.61 1.56 -1.77
CA ASP A 93 -3.13 1.12 -3.08
C ASP A 93 -1.64 1.41 -3.18
N HIS A 94 -0.86 0.41 -3.57
CA HIS A 94 0.60 0.48 -3.58
C HIS A 94 1.18 -0.01 -4.90
N ILE A 95 2.30 0.56 -5.28
CA ILE A 95 3.17 0.09 -6.36
C ILE A 95 4.55 -0.16 -5.76
N PHE A 96 5.02 -1.38 -5.88
CA PHE A 96 6.35 -1.81 -5.47
C PHE A 96 7.16 -2.26 -6.66
N CYS A 97 8.46 -2.08 -6.61
CA CYS A 97 9.37 -2.59 -7.63
C CYS A 97 10.67 -3.13 -7.02
N SER A 98 11.30 -4.06 -7.74
CA SER A 98 12.64 -4.53 -7.41
C SER A 98 13.70 -3.47 -7.73
N ASP A 99 14.90 -3.67 -7.21
CA ASP A 99 16.04 -2.76 -7.39
C ASP A 99 16.49 -2.61 -8.85
N ASP A 100 15.91 -3.39 -9.77
CA ASP A 100 16.14 -3.25 -11.22
C ASP A 100 15.42 -2.04 -11.81
N PHE A 101 14.54 -1.42 -11.04
CA PHE A 101 13.78 -0.24 -11.46
C PHE A 101 14.11 0.95 -10.58
N GLU A 102 14.10 2.12 -11.18
CA GLU A 102 14.12 3.41 -10.51
C GLU A 102 12.78 4.09 -10.73
N SER A 103 12.09 4.49 -9.64
CA SER A 103 10.77 5.10 -9.73
C SER A 103 10.86 6.62 -9.83
N TYR A 104 9.93 7.21 -10.58
CA TYR A 104 9.82 8.65 -10.80
C TYR A 104 8.35 9.07 -10.75
N GLY A 105 8.09 10.22 -10.13
CA GLY A 105 6.83 10.92 -10.19
C GLY A 105 5.63 10.08 -9.74
N ALA A 106 5.79 9.25 -8.71
CA ALA A 106 4.67 8.51 -8.15
C ALA A 106 3.60 9.49 -7.65
N LYS A 107 2.36 9.26 -8.05
CA LYS A 107 1.26 10.19 -7.81
C LYS A 107 -0.06 9.45 -7.62
N VAL A 108 -0.92 10.05 -6.80
CA VAL A 108 -2.34 9.72 -6.71
C VAL A 108 -3.11 10.78 -7.51
N ASP A 109 -3.93 10.36 -8.46
CA ASP A 109 -4.74 11.27 -9.26
C ASP A 109 -6.12 11.49 -8.62
N ASN A 110 -6.22 12.49 -7.78
CA ASN A 110 -7.45 12.87 -7.09
C ASN A 110 -8.45 13.65 -7.96
N SER A 111 -8.16 13.87 -9.23
CA SER A 111 -9.10 14.47 -10.19
C SER A 111 -10.10 13.45 -10.72
N VAL A 112 -9.79 12.16 -10.65
CA VAL A 112 -10.67 11.06 -11.06
C VAL A 112 -11.51 10.60 -9.87
N THR A 113 -12.82 10.90 -9.91
CA THR A 113 -13.75 10.70 -8.78
C THR A 113 -14.84 9.67 -9.06
N THR A 114 -14.66 8.81 -10.05
CA THR A 114 -15.64 7.79 -10.47
C THR A 114 -15.68 6.55 -9.55
N SER A 115 -14.72 6.42 -8.64
CA SER A 115 -14.60 5.35 -7.66
C SER A 115 -14.30 5.91 -6.28
N ASP A 116 -14.43 5.12 -5.23
CA ASP A 116 -13.96 5.41 -3.89
C ASP A 116 -12.43 5.26 -3.74
N HIS A 117 -11.76 4.78 -4.79
CA HIS A 117 -10.32 4.83 -4.94
C HIS A 117 -9.92 5.85 -6.01
N TYR A 118 -8.84 6.57 -5.75
CA TYR A 118 -8.15 7.37 -6.77
C TYR A 118 -7.11 6.51 -7.50
N PRO A 119 -6.95 6.67 -8.82
CA PRO A 119 -5.86 6.03 -9.54
C PRO A 119 -4.50 6.41 -8.97
N ILE A 120 -3.61 5.43 -8.92
CA ILE A 120 -2.20 5.65 -8.59
C ILE A 120 -1.34 5.28 -9.79
N TYR A 121 -0.26 6.01 -10.00
CA TYR A 121 0.70 5.74 -11.06
C TYR A 121 2.11 6.22 -10.70
N CYS A 122 3.09 5.67 -11.39
CA CYS A 122 4.48 6.13 -11.40
C CYS A 122 5.16 5.79 -12.72
N TRP A 123 6.30 6.39 -12.95
CA TRP A 123 7.18 6.03 -14.04
C TRP A 123 8.30 5.15 -13.50
N LEU A 124 8.60 4.06 -14.19
CA LEU A 124 9.68 3.14 -13.83
C LEU A 124 10.71 3.12 -14.95
N LYS A 125 11.96 3.41 -14.61
CA LYS A 125 13.10 3.25 -15.51
C LYS A 125 13.79 1.93 -15.20
N TYR A 126 13.85 1.03 -16.19
CA TYR A 126 14.54 -0.23 -16.05
C TYR A 126 16.06 -0.01 -16.07
N ARG A 127 16.72 -0.48 -15.03
CA ARG A 127 18.17 -0.46 -14.86
C ARG A 127 18.62 -1.83 -14.35
N PRO A 128 18.79 -2.80 -15.26
CA PRO A 128 19.19 -4.14 -14.87
C PRO A 128 20.52 -4.10 -14.13
N LYS A 129 20.56 -4.81 -12.99
CA LYS A 129 21.81 -5.04 -12.28
C LYS A 129 22.66 -6.03 -13.06
N PRO A 130 23.98 -5.80 -13.11
CA PRO A 130 24.91 -6.74 -13.75
C PRO A 130 24.92 -8.10 -13.07
#